data_261f7ccf8fa5df6b76b157b9e8b20c22
#
_entry.id   261f7ccf8fa5df6b76b157b9e8b20c22
#
_cell.length_a   1.000
_cell.length_b   1.000
_cell.length_c   1.000
_cell.angle_alpha   90.00
_cell.angle_beta   90.00
_cell.angle_gamma   90.00
#
_symmetry.space_group_name_H-M   'P 1'
#
loop_
_entity.id
_entity.type
_entity.pdbx_description
1 polymer ?
#
loop_
_entity_poly.entity_id
_entity_poly.type
_entity_poly.pdbx_seq_one_letter_code
_entity_poly.pdbx_strand_id
1 'polypeptide(L)'
;MGKPSKKSILLGTDAMTGEEIYTTPKERGAHTHVMGSTDEGKSFGLENMIRQDIRLGNGVCLIDPHGTLYDKIVRWCVTYNFFDHRKIVLLNTSDKQWAFGFNPFNMHGSEQDITARVDSIAEAIATVSGENIDTMPQLRQSIKLVIHTLMEKNLTLHEAKYLMNPIKPKERKYLTKDIQNAVVFEQWEHMNTLRDTEFDVKFGASTRRIIELITSPALRNIFGQTEKTLNTRAIMDEGGILLVNLNPKGISLSESRLLGKLLVNDFTLATRQRDEGDRRFYL
;
A
#
# COMPACT_ATOMS: atom_id res chain seq x y z
N MET A 1 23.37 -21.85 16.58
CA MET A 1 22.01 -21.32 16.76
C MET A 1 21.77 -20.97 18.23
N GLY A 2 21.22 -19.79 18.54
CA GLY A 2 20.91 -19.40 19.91
C GLY A 2 19.77 -20.22 20.48
N LYS A 3 19.75 -20.43 21.82
CA LYS A 3 18.63 -21.13 22.50
C LYS A 3 17.31 -20.44 22.19
N PRO A 4 16.23 -21.19 21.88
CA PRO A 4 14.94 -20.60 21.57
C PRO A 4 14.42 -19.80 22.78
N SER A 5 14.03 -18.56 22.53
CA SER A 5 13.35 -17.70 23.50
C SER A 5 11.84 -17.94 23.40
N LYS A 6 11.08 -17.54 24.43
CA LYS A 6 9.60 -17.58 24.39
C LYS A 6 8.98 -16.82 23.20
N LYS A 7 9.77 -16.03 22.49
CA LYS A 7 9.37 -15.22 21.33
C LYS A 7 9.92 -15.77 19.99
N SER A 8 10.60 -16.92 20.00
CA SER A 8 11.09 -17.58 18.79
C SER A 8 9.97 -18.33 18.09
N ILE A 9 10.06 -18.44 16.78
CA ILE A 9 9.09 -19.16 15.93
C ILE A 9 9.70 -20.47 15.48
N LEU A 10 8.96 -21.56 15.60
CA LEU A 10 9.31 -22.86 15.07
C LEU A 10 9.15 -22.86 13.55
N LEU A 11 10.22 -23.08 12.82
CA LEU A 11 10.22 -23.22 11.36
C LEU A 11 9.89 -24.65 10.94
N GLY A 12 10.37 -25.63 11.69
CA GLY A 12 10.17 -27.04 11.39
C GLY A 12 11.07 -27.93 12.25
N THR A 13 11.17 -29.20 11.87
CA THR A 13 12.02 -30.19 12.51
C THR A 13 13.00 -30.73 11.46
N ASP A 14 14.26 -30.85 11.84
CA ASP A 14 15.27 -31.48 11.00
C ASP A 14 14.91 -32.96 10.77
N ALA A 15 14.83 -33.36 9.52
CA ALA A 15 14.40 -34.72 9.16
C ALA A 15 15.41 -35.80 9.53
N MET A 16 16.69 -35.46 9.71
CA MET A 16 17.76 -36.41 10.03
C MET A 16 17.96 -36.55 11.54
N THR A 17 17.91 -35.42 12.26
CA THR A 17 18.24 -35.39 13.70
C THR A 17 16.99 -35.36 14.59
N GLY A 18 15.83 -34.98 14.05
CA GLY A 18 14.62 -34.77 14.84
C GLY A 18 14.64 -33.48 15.67
N GLU A 19 15.69 -32.65 15.52
CA GLU A 19 15.80 -31.40 16.27
C GLU A 19 14.86 -30.30 15.72
N GLU A 20 14.25 -29.55 16.62
CA GLU A 20 13.41 -28.41 16.25
C GLU A 20 14.26 -27.20 15.82
N ILE A 21 13.92 -26.64 14.68
CA ILE A 21 14.60 -25.48 14.11
C ILE A 21 13.74 -24.22 14.35
N TYR A 22 14.32 -23.26 15.06
CA TYR A 22 13.66 -22.01 15.41
C TYR A 22 14.32 -20.81 14.73
N THR A 23 13.53 -19.76 14.44
CA THR A 23 14.05 -18.43 14.13
C THR A 23 13.76 -17.49 15.28
N THR A 24 14.75 -16.68 15.61
CA THR A 24 14.65 -15.70 16.70
C THR A 24 14.12 -14.36 16.20
N PRO A 25 13.57 -13.52 17.09
CA PRO A 25 13.19 -12.17 16.73
C PRO A 25 14.32 -11.29 16.18
N LYS A 26 15.57 -11.56 16.59
CA LYS A 26 16.74 -10.85 16.07
C LYS A 26 17.05 -11.24 14.63
N GLU A 27 16.99 -12.51 14.30
CA GLU A 27 17.18 -13.02 12.93
C GLU A 27 16.08 -12.53 11.99
N ARG A 28 14.85 -12.43 12.49
CA ARG A 28 13.69 -11.87 11.75
C ARG A 28 13.69 -10.35 11.65
N GLY A 29 14.59 -9.66 12.34
CA GLY A 29 14.80 -8.21 12.19
C GLY A 29 15.36 -7.83 10.81
N ALA A 30 16.01 -8.77 10.13
CA ALA A 30 16.27 -8.72 8.70
C ALA A 30 15.09 -9.35 7.94
N HIS A 31 14.92 -8.99 6.66
CA HIS A 31 13.86 -9.58 5.83
C HIS A 31 14.10 -11.08 5.61
N THR A 32 13.00 -11.87 5.58
CA THR A 32 13.06 -13.31 5.29
C THR A 32 12.52 -13.55 3.89
N HIS A 33 13.30 -14.23 3.05
CA HIS A 33 12.88 -14.65 1.72
C HIS A 33 12.73 -16.17 1.68
N VAL A 34 11.49 -16.64 1.41
CA VAL A 34 11.16 -18.06 1.32
C VAL A 34 11.09 -18.47 -0.15
N MET A 35 12.05 -19.30 -0.58
CA MET A 35 12.14 -19.80 -1.95
C MET A 35 11.77 -21.28 -2.03
N GLY A 36 11.24 -21.72 -3.15
CA GLY A 36 10.90 -23.10 -3.46
C GLY A 36 9.97 -23.17 -4.67
N SER A 37 9.86 -24.33 -5.29
CA SER A 37 8.95 -24.58 -6.41
C SER A 37 7.48 -24.58 -5.97
N THR A 38 6.55 -24.62 -6.93
CA THR A 38 5.13 -24.75 -6.62
C THR A 38 4.90 -26.06 -5.86
N ASP A 39 3.98 -26.07 -4.90
CA ASP A 39 3.60 -27.21 -4.05
C ASP A 39 4.67 -27.74 -3.07
N GLU A 40 5.81 -27.06 -2.91
CA GLU A 40 6.85 -27.42 -1.93
C GLU A 40 6.61 -26.85 -0.51
N GLY A 41 5.38 -26.49 -0.19
CA GLY A 41 5.00 -26.11 1.18
C GLY A 41 5.30 -24.68 1.60
N LYS A 42 5.75 -23.77 0.70
CA LYS A 42 6.03 -22.35 1.03
C LYS A 42 4.86 -21.68 1.76
N SER A 43 3.66 -21.80 1.20
CA SER A 43 2.44 -21.21 1.79
C SER A 43 2.09 -21.85 3.14
N PHE A 44 2.37 -23.13 3.34
CA PHE A 44 2.19 -23.81 4.62
C PHE A 44 3.18 -23.28 5.68
N GLY A 45 4.45 -23.10 5.30
CA GLY A 45 5.48 -22.51 6.16
C GLY A 45 5.10 -21.09 6.59
N LEU A 46 4.68 -20.24 5.64
CA LEU A 46 4.22 -18.88 5.93
C LEU A 46 2.95 -18.87 6.82
N GLU A 47 2.00 -19.74 6.54
CA GLU A 47 0.80 -19.92 7.36
C GLU A 47 1.16 -20.24 8.82
N ASN A 48 2.08 -21.20 9.02
CA ASN A 48 2.55 -21.58 10.35
C ASN A 48 3.25 -20.42 11.09
N MET A 49 4.09 -19.66 10.39
CA MET A 49 4.75 -18.49 10.96
C MET A 49 3.74 -17.42 11.39
N ILE A 50 2.77 -17.09 10.54
CA ILE A 50 1.71 -16.10 10.82
C ILE A 50 0.88 -16.52 12.03
N ARG A 51 0.46 -17.79 12.10
CA ARG A 51 -0.31 -18.32 13.24
C ARG A 51 0.45 -18.22 14.55
N GLN A 52 1.75 -18.50 14.54
CA GLN A 52 2.60 -18.36 15.72
C GLN A 52 2.75 -16.91 16.14
N ASP A 53 2.95 -15.97 15.20
CA ASP A 53 3.03 -14.53 15.50
C ASP A 53 1.74 -14.03 16.13
N ILE A 54 0.59 -14.41 15.61
CA ILE A 54 -0.71 -14.04 16.16
C ILE A 54 -0.88 -14.58 17.60
N ARG A 55 -0.49 -15.83 17.84
CA ARG A 55 -0.51 -16.45 19.20
C ARG A 55 0.44 -15.76 20.17
N LEU A 56 1.61 -15.34 19.71
CA LEU A 56 2.60 -14.64 20.52
C LEU A 56 2.23 -13.16 20.80
N GLY A 57 1.11 -12.69 20.24
CA GLY A 57 0.67 -11.33 20.43
C GLY A 57 1.35 -10.32 19.52
N ASN A 58 2.16 -10.74 18.55
CA ASN A 58 2.78 -9.83 17.57
C ASN A 58 1.72 -9.25 16.64
N GLY A 59 1.99 -8.04 16.10
CA GLY A 59 1.22 -7.49 15.00
C GLY A 59 1.63 -8.18 13.68
N VAL A 60 0.68 -8.33 12.76
CA VAL A 60 0.90 -9.00 11.48
C VAL A 60 0.18 -8.28 10.36
N CYS A 61 0.83 -8.13 9.21
CA CYS A 61 0.17 -7.80 7.96
C CYS A 61 0.42 -8.91 6.94
N LEU A 62 -0.65 -9.51 6.44
CA LEU A 62 -0.61 -10.44 5.31
C LEU A 62 -1.17 -9.74 4.08
N ILE A 63 -0.37 -9.62 3.02
CA ILE A 63 -0.82 -9.19 1.69
C ILE A 63 -0.77 -10.41 0.78
N ASP A 64 -1.93 -10.97 0.46
CA ASP A 64 -2.04 -12.21 -0.33
C ASP A 64 -2.60 -11.91 -1.74
N PRO A 65 -1.76 -11.97 -2.79
CA PRO A 65 -2.20 -11.78 -4.17
C PRO A 65 -3.13 -12.88 -4.69
N HIS A 66 -3.15 -14.03 -4.04
CA HIS A 66 -3.93 -15.20 -4.48
C HIS A 66 -5.20 -15.43 -3.64
N GLY A 67 -5.26 -14.89 -2.42
CA GLY A 67 -6.39 -15.02 -1.51
C GLY A 67 -6.46 -16.33 -0.73
N THR A 68 -5.67 -17.34 -1.09
CA THR A 68 -5.75 -18.69 -0.49
C THR A 68 -5.24 -18.70 0.96
N LEU A 69 -4.14 -18.01 1.21
CA LEU A 69 -3.55 -17.89 2.55
C LEU A 69 -4.41 -16.98 3.42
N TYR A 70 -4.92 -15.89 2.85
CA TYR A 70 -5.90 -15.03 3.51
C TYR A 70 -7.09 -15.82 4.05
N ASP A 71 -7.76 -16.61 3.21
CA ASP A 71 -8.93 -17.40 3.62
C ASP A 71 -8.60 -18.38 4.74
N LYS A 72 -7.44 -19.04 4.68
CA LYS A 72 -6.99 -19.98 5.73
C LYS A 72 -6.77 -19.27 7.06
N ILE A 73 -6.10 -18.12 7.06
CA ILE A 73 -5.82 -17.36 8.29
C ILE A 73 -7.11 -16.79 8.88
N VAL A 74 -8.01 -16.25 8.05
CA VAL A 74 -9.31 -15.73 8.51
C VAL A 74 -10.11 -16.85 9.19
N ARG A 75 -10.28 -18.02 8.54
CA ARG A 75 -10.99 -19.17 9.12
C ARG A 75 -10.35 -19.62 10.43
N TRP A 76 -9.02 -19.66 10.47
CA TRP A 76 -8.32 -20.04 11.70
C TRP A 76 -8.54 -19.00 12.81
N CYS A 77 -8.51 -17.70 12.52
CA CYS A 77 -8.82 -16.66 13.50
C CYS A 77 -10.25 -16.77 14.05
N VAL A 78 -11.22 -17.10 13.20
CA VAL A 78 -12.62 -17.36 13.63
C VAL A 78 -12.69 -18.58 14.52
N THR A 79 -12.09 -19.71 14.12
CA THR A 79 -12.12 -20.98 14.86
C THR A 79 -11.55 -20.83 16.29
N TYR A 80 -10.55 -19.99 16.47
CA TYR A 80 -9.89 -19.78 17.77
C TYR A 80 -10.30 -18.48 18.48
N ASN A 81 -11.39 -17.84 18.05
CA ASN A 81 -11.99 -16.63 18.63
C ASN A 81 -11.01 -15.43 18.76
N PHE A 82 -10.05 -15.30 17.83
CA PHE A 82 -9.11 -14.17 17.88
C PHE A 82 -9.77 -12.80 17.64
N PHE A 83 -10.92 -12.77 16.99
CA PHE A 83 -11.69 -11.53 16.79
C PHE A 83 -12.19 -10.90 18.10
N ASP A 84 -12.37 -11.70 19.15
CA ASP A 84 -12.80 -11.20 20.46
C ASP A 84 -11.66 -10.57 21.27
N HIS A 85 -10.40 -10.87 20.92
CA HIS A 85 -9.22 -10.52 21.73
C HIS A 85 -8.17 -9.72 21.00
N ARG A 86 -8.27 -9.61 19.67
CA ARG A 86 -7.30 -8.93 18.83
C ARG A 86 -8.01 -8.01 17.83
N LYS A 87 -7.45 -6.84 17.59
CA LYS A 87 -7.90 -5.99 16.49
C LYS A 87 -7.50 -6.62 15.17
N ILE A 88 -8.47 -7.13 14.41
CA ILE A 88 -8.29 -7.73 13.09
C ILE A 88 -8.99 -6.84 12.07
N VAL A 89 -8.25 -6.40 11.06
CA VAL A 89 -8.75 -5.62 9.93
C VAL A 89 -8.68 -6.49 8.69
N LEU A 90 -9.81 -6.61 8.00
CA LEU A 90 -9.93 -7.41 6.78
C LEU A 90 -10.10 -6.48 5.58
N LEU A 91 -9.19 -6.58 4.61
CA LEU A 91 -9.31 -5.93 3.31
C LEU A 91 -9.48 -7.00 2.24
N ASN A 92 -10.63 -7.01 1.58
CA ASN A 92 -10.95 -8.01 0.57
C ASN A 92 -11.44 -7.35 -0.72
N THR A 93 -10.60 -7.35 -1.75
CA THR A 93 -10.94 -6.78 -3.06
C THR A 93 -11.97 -7.62 -3.84
N SER A 94 -12.21 -8.86 -3.43
CA SER A 94 -13.23 -9.73 -4.03
C SER A 94 -14.64 -9.49 -3.46
N ASP A 95 -14.74 -8.73 -2.36
CA ASP A 95 -16.02 -8.36 -1.77
C ASP A 95 -16.60 -7.15 -2.50
N LYS A 96 -17.72 -7.37 -3.21
CA LYS A 96 -18.39 -6.34 -3.99
C LYS A 96 -19.36 -5.49 -3.15
N GLN A 97 -19.71 -5.93 -1.96
CA GLN A 97 -20.66 -5.23 -1.10
C GLN A 97 -19.97 -4.24 -0.16
N TRP A 98 -18.76 -4.56 0.28
CA TRP A 98 -18.00 -3.76 1.24
C TRP A 98 -16.64 -3.37 0.66
N ALA A 99 -16.58 -2.17 0.09
CA ALA A 99 -15.30 -1.56 -0.29
C ALA A 99 -14.65 -0.94 0.96
N PHE A 100 -13.40 -1.30 1.21
CA PHE A 100 -12.61 -0.58 2.22
C PHE A 100 -12.08 0.74 1.64
N GLY A 101 -11.95 1.76 2.49
CA GLY A 101 -11.35 3.04 2.08
C GLY A 101 -9.85 3.02 2.31
N PHE A 102 -9.12 3.37 1.26
CA PHE A 102 -7.68 3.61 1.34
C PHE A 102 -7.31 4.82 0.49
N ASN A 103 -7.15 5.97 1.12
CA ASN A 103 -6.68 7.18 0.44
C ASN A 103 -5.17 7.35 0.70
N PRO A 104 -4.31 7.01 -0.28
CA PRO A 104 -2.87 7.15 -0.12
C PRO A 104 -2.41 8.62 -0.11
N PHE A 105 -3.27 9.56 -0.50
CA PHE A 105 -2.98 11.00 -0.53
C PHE A 105 -3.27 11.69 0.82
N ASN A 106 -4.08 11.07 1.68
CA ASN A 106 -4.34 11.61 3.02
C ASN A 106 -3.17 11.30 3.94
N MET A 107 -2.23 12.24 4.02
CA MET A 107 -1.05 12.12 4.86
C MET A 107 -0.67 13.47 5.48
N HIS A 108 -0.29 13.40 6.75
CA HIS A 108 0.37 14.47 7.48
C HIS A 108 1.78 14.01 7.86
N GLY A 109 2.77 14.86 7.71
CA GLY A 109 4.16 14.52 8.03
C GLY A 109 5.11 15.67 7.72
N SER A 110 6.39 15.43 7.88
CA SER A 110 7.44 16.37 7.46
C SER A 110 7.45 16.52 5.93
N GLU A 111 8.06 17.58 5.43
CA GLU A 111 8.23 17.81 3.99
C GLU A 111 8.99 16.64 3.31
N GLN A 112 9.94 16.04 4.03
CA GLN A 112 10.67 14.85 3.55
C GLN A 112 9.76 13.63 3.42
N ASP A 113 8.85 13.42 4.38
CA ASP A 113 7.88 12.32 4.33
C ASP A 113 6.91 12.50 3.16
N ILE A 114 6.45 13.73 2.94
CA ILE A 114 5.57 14.07 1.81
C ILE A 114 6.27 13.80 0.48
N THR A 115 7.52 14.25 0.32
CA THR A 115 8.30 14.02 -0.89
C THR A 115 8.51 12.53 -1.16
N ALA A 116 8.92 11.77 -0.16
CA ALA A 116 9.13 10.33 -0.28
C ALA A 116 7.83 9.60 -0.66
N ARG A 117 6.70 10.04 -0.14
CA ARG A 117 5.40 9.46 -0.48
C ARG A 117 4.96 9.84 -1.89
N VAL A 118 5.14 11.09 -2.32
CA VAL A 118 4.86 11.53 -3.70
C VAL A 118 5.65 10.66 -4.69
N ASP A 119 6.93 10.45 -4.43
CA ASP A 119 7.80 9.61 -5.27
C ASP A 119 7.31 8.17 -5.34
N SER A 120 6.99 7.60 -4.20
CA SER A 120 6.53 6.23 -4.06
C SER A 120 5.18 5.98 -4.77
N ILE A 121 4.23 6.90 -4.62
CA ILE A 121 2.93 6.80 -5.29
C ILE A 121 3.08 7.01 -6.81
N ALA A 122 3.89 7.98 -7.23
CA ALA A 122 4.15 8.23 -8.64
C ALA A 122 4.76 7.01 -9.34
N GLU A 123 5.73 6.37 -8.69
CA GLU A 123 6.32 5.12 -9.17
C GLU A 123 5.30 3.98 -9.23
N ALA A 124 4.47 3.82 -8.20
CA ALA A 124 3.44 2.79 -8.17
C ALA A 124 2.45 2.96 -9.34
N ILE A 125 1.96 4.19 -9.58
CA ILE A 125 1.04 4.49 -10.70
C ILE A 125 1.69 4.26 -12.06
N ALA A 126 2.94 4.69 -12.24
CA ALA A 126 3.61 4.53 -13.53
C ALA A 126 3.89 3.06 -13.88
N THR A 127 4.21 2.24 -12.88
CA THR A 127 4.51 0.81 -13.08
C THR A 127 3.28 -0.08 -13.33
N VAL A 128 2.06 0.44 -13.14
CA VAL A 128 0.82 -0.31 -13.45
C VAL A 128 0.79 -0.75 -14.91
N SER A 129 1.25 0.09 -15.83
CA SER A 129 1.30 -0.20 -17.25
C SER A 129 2.54 -1.01 -17.69
N GLY A 130 3.37 -1.47 -16.75
CA GLY A 130 4.58 -2.24 -17.04
C GLY A 130 5.76 -1.42 -17.59
N GLU A 131 5.65 -0.10 -17.57
CA GLU A 131 6.67 0.81 -18.07
C GLU A 131 7.64 1.27 -16.96
N ASN A 132 8.88 1.55 -17.37
CA ASN A 132 9.87 2.11 -16.46
C ASN A 132 9.73 3.64 -16.41
N ILE A 133 9.32 4.19 -15.27
CA ILE A 133 9.14 5.63 -15.05
C ILE A 133 10.45 6.42 -15.21
N ASP A 134 11.61 5.80 -14.99
CA ASP A 134 12.90 6.46 -15.11
C ASP A 134 13.24 6.81 -16.56
N THR A 135 12.65 6.12 -17.53
CA THR A 135 12.79 6.42 -18.96
C THR A 135 11.79 7.46 -19.45
N MET A 136 10.88 7.93 -18.59
CA MET A 136 9.81 8.86 -18.93
C MET A 136 9.76 10.08 -17.99
N PRO A 137 10.75 10.97 -18.02
CA PRO A 137 10.88 12.07 -17.06
C PRO A 137 9.67 13.01 -17.05
N GLN A 138 9.06 13.26 -18.21
CA GLN A 138 7.88 14.11 -18.31
C GLN A 138 6.65 13.49 -17.64
N LEU A 139 6.44 12.17 -17.83
CA LEU A 139 5.39 11.41 -17.15
C LEU A 139 5.58 11.47 -15.62
N ARG A 140 6.81 11.20 -15.17
CA ARG A 140 7.17 11.25 -13.76
C ARG A 140 6.88 12.61 -13.14
N GLN A 141 7.30 13.69 -13.81
CA GLN A 141 7.10 15.05 -13.34
C GLN A 141 5.61 15.42 -13.26
N SER A 142 4.82 15.12 -14.28
CA SER A 142 3.39 15.47 -14.31
C SER A 142 2.58 14.65 -13.27
N ILE A 143 2.89 13.38 -13.09
CA ILE A 143 2.27 12.56 -12.03
C ILE A 143 2.63 13.12 -10.64
N LYS A 144 3.89 13.42 -10.37
CA LYS A 144 4.33 13.98 -9.08
C LYS A 144 3.63 15.31 -8.77
N LEU A 145 3.51 16.20 -9.75
CA LEU A 145 2.82 17.49 -9.60
C LEU A 145 1.36 17.29 -9.19
N VAL A 146 0.66 16.37 -9.85
CA VAL A 146 -0.73 16.02 -9.50
C VAL A 146 -0.82 15.43 -8.10
N ILE A 147 0.00 14.42 -7.78
CA ILE A 147 -0.03 13.75 -6.47
C ILE A 147 0.26 14.73 -5.35
N HIS A 148 1.28 15.59 -5.51
CA HIS A 148 1.60 16.61 -4.50
C HIS A 148 0.39 17.51 -4.23
N THR A 149 -0.30 17.93 -5.27
CA THR A 149 -1.52 18.75 -5.15
C THR A 149 -2.64 18.01 -4.44
N LEU A 150 -2.87 16.73 -4.78
CA LEU A 150 -3.89 15.91 -4.10
C LEU A 150 -3.59 15.77 -2.61
N MET A 151 -2.33 15.57 -2.25
CA MET A 151 -1.92 15.42 -0.85
C MET A 151 -2.06 16.73 -0.09
N GLU A 152 -1.56 17.83 -0.62
CA GLU A 152 -1.61 19.14 0.03
C GLU A 152 -3.04 19.64 0.25
N LYS A 153 -3.92 19.34 -0.70
CA LYS A 153 -5.35 19.72 -0.64
C LYS A 153 -6.26 18.68 0.01
N ASN A 154 -5.68 17.59 0.52
CA ASN A 154 -6.43 16.47 1.10
C ASN A 154 -7.53 15.94 0.17
N LEU A 155 -7.20 15.79 -1.11
CA LEU A 155 -8.09 15.33 -2.17
C LEU A 155 -7.93 13.81 -2.38
N THR A 156 -8.81 13.26 -3.22
CA THR A 156 -8.75 11.86 -3.65
C THR A 156 -8.19 11.75 -5.07
N LEU A 157 -7.95 10.52 -5.54
CA LEU A 157 -7.53 10.31 -6.94
C LEU A 157 -8.58 10.83 -7.94
N HIS A 158 -9.83 10.96 -7.51
CA HIS A 158 -10.94 11.38 -8.37
C HIS A 158 -10.79 12.81 -8.87
N GLU A 159 -10.24 13.70 -8.04
CA GLU A 159 -10.01 15.11 -8.39
C GLU A 159 -8.88 15.31 -9.38
N ALA A 160 -7.98 14.32 -9.52
CA ALA A 160 -6.90 14.36 -10.50
C ALA A 160 -7.41 14.62 -11.94
N LYS A 161 -8.60 14.13 -12.29
CA LYS A 161 -9.22 14.37 -13.60
C LYS A 161 -9.46 15.85 -13.90
N TYR A 162 -9.68 16.68 -12.89
CA TYR A 162 -9.86 18.13 -13.07
C TYR A 162 -8.54 18.86 -13.19
N LEU A 163 -7.50 18.40 -12.48
CA LEU A 163 -6.16 18.94 -12.56
C LEU A 163 -5.54 18.72 -13.95
N MET A 164 -5.80 17.58 -14.57
CA MET A 164 -5.19 17.16 -15.83
C MET A 164 -6.05 17.40 -17.07
N ASN A 165 -7.22 18.03 -16.94
CA ASN A 165 -8.11 18.27 -18.07
C ASN A 165 -7.75 19.60 -18.76
N PRO A 166 -7.31 19.58 -20.05
CA PRO A 166 -7.00 20.81 -20.78
C PRO A 166 -8.21 21.74 -20.94
N ILE A 167 -9.41 21.17 -21.12
CA ILE A 167 -10.64 21.93 -21.38
C ILE A 167 -11.30 22.50 -20.10
N LYS A 168 -10.73 22.27 -18.93
CA LYS A 168 -11.27 22.71 -17.64
C LYS A 168 -10.31 23.56 -16.83
N PRO A 169 -9.76 24.65 -17.41
CA PRO A 169 -8.78 25.48 -16.73
C PRO A 169 -9.33 26.17 -15.46
N LYS A 170 -10.64 26.42 -15.39
CA LYS A 170 -11.26 27.06 -14.22
C LYS A 170 -11.23 26.15 -13.00
N GLU A 171 -11.60 24.86 -13.16
CA GLU A 171 -11.56 23.84 -12.11
C GLU A 171 -10.14 23.61 -11.64
N ARG A 172 -9.18 23.51 -12.58
CA ARG A 172 -7.76 23.39 -12.25
C ARG A 172 -7.27 24.57 -11.43
N LYS A 173 -7.51 25.82 -11.88
CA LYS A 173 -7.15 27.03 -11.14
C LYS A 173 -7.76 27.08 -9.74
N TYR A 174 -9.00 26.64 -9.60
CA TYR A 174 -9.66 26.55 -8.30
C TYR A 174 -8.97 25.56 -7.36
N LEU A 175 -8.60 24.38 -7.85
CA LEU A 175 -7.95 23.33 -7.05
C LEU A 175 -6.49 23.68 -6.72
N THR A 176 -5.81 24.47 -7.57
CA THR A 176 -4.39 24.82 -7.39
C THR A 176 -4.17 26.17 -6.71
N LYS A 177 -5.24 26.96 -6.48
CA LYS A 177 -5.12 28.17 -5.66
C LYS A 177 -4.73 27.80 -4.23
N ASP A 178 -4.02 28.66 -3.56
CA ASP A 178 -3.62 28.49 -2.15
C ASP A 178 -2.75 27.25 -1.87
N ILE A 179 -2.00 26.76 -2.87
CA ILE A 179 -0.95 25.76 -2.66
C ILE A 179 0.18 26.43 -1.90
N GLN A 180 0.59 25.83 -0.76
CA GLN A 180 1.62 26.41 0.11
C GLN A 180 3.04 26.17 -0.41
N ASN A 181 3.26 25.02 -1.08
CA ASN A 181 4.55 24.73 -1.69
C ASN A 181 4.78 25.66 -2.91
N ALA A 182 5.70 26.63 -2.77
CA ALA A 182 5.96 27.64 -3.79
C ALA A 182 6.35 27.03 -5.15
N VAL A 183 7.16 25.97 -5.15
CA VAL A 183 7.62 25.31 -6.39
C VAL A 183 6.45 24.64 -7.12
N VAL A 184 5.57 23.99 -6.38
CA VAL A 184 4.35 23.34 -6.93
C VAL A 184 3.38 24.40 -7.45
N PHE A 185 3.22 25.49 -6.71
CA PHE A 185 2.39 26.62 -7.12
C PHE A 185 2.89 27.25 -8.42
N GLU A 186 4.18 27.58 -8.51
CA GLU A 186 4.79 28.15 -9.73
C GLU A 186 4.66 27.22 -10.94
N GLN A 187 4.80 25.90 -10.73
CA GLN A 187 4.59 24.93 -11.80
C GLN A 187 3.15 24.99 -12.32
N TRP A 188 2.15 25.06 -11.43
CA TRP A 188 0.76 25.19 -11.85
C TRP A 188 0.46 26.52 -12.53
N GLU A 189 1.01 27.62 -12.04
CA GLU A 189 0.90 28.91 -12.73
C GLU A 189 1.43 28.81 -14.17
N HIS A 190 2.63 28.24 -14.36
CA HIS A 190 3.15 27.99 -15.70
C HIS A 190 2.21 27.09 -16.53
N MET A 191 1.69 25.97 -15.96
CA MET A 191 0.77 25.09 -16.68
C MET A 191 -0.53 25.81 -17.07
N ASN A 192 -0.98 26.78 -16.29
CA ASN A 192 -2.18 27.56 -16.55
C ASN A 192 -2.01 28.60 -17.67
N THR A 193 -0.78 28.90 -18.13
CA THR A 193 -0.50 29.76 -19.30
C THR A 193 -0.45 29.02 -20.61
N LEU A 194 -0.35 27.67 -20.58
CA LEU A 194 -0.24 26.85 -21.77
C LEU A 194 -1.55 26.78 -22.54
N ARG A 195 -1.45 26.67 -23.87
CA ARG A 195 -2.59 26.33 -24.73
C ARG A 195 -3.01 24.87 -24.50
N ASP A 196 -4.25 24.53 -24.77
CA ASP A 196 -4.81 23.18 -24.53
C ASP A 196 -3.97 22.08 -25.17
N THR A 197 -3.46 22.30 -26.38
CA THR A 197 -2.60 21.34 -27.09
C THR A 197 -1.23 21.15 -26.42
N GLU A 198 -0.62 22.23 -25.92
CA GLU A 198 0.65 22.18 -25.21
C GLU A 198 0.49 21.52 -23.84
N PHE A 199 -0.62 21.80 -23.17
CA PHE A 199 -0.97 21.15 -21.92
C PHE A 199 -1.19 19.64 -22.11
N ASP A 200 -1.91 19.23 -23.17
CA ASP A 200 -2.15 17.82 -23.46
C ASP A 200 -0.86 17.05 -23.79
N VAL A 201 0.09 17.67 -24.47
CA VAL A 201 1.43 17.08 -24.68
C VAL A 201 2.11 16.77 -23.35
N LYS A 202 1.98 17.65 -22.33
CA LYS A 202 2.60 17.46 -21.02
C LYS A 202 1.89 16.45 -20.15
N PHE A 203 0.57 16.42 -20.17
CA PHE A 203 -0.25 15.61 -19.26
C PHE A 203 -0.92 14.40 -19.89
N GLY A 204 -1.01 14.30 -21.21
CA GLY A 204 -1.79 13.26 -21.89
C GLY A 204 -1.43 11.83 -21.50
N ALA A 205 -0.12 11.54 -21.30
CA ALA A 205 0.30 10.23 -20.83
C ALA A 205 -0.14 9.94 -19.40
N SER A 206 -0.02 10.93 -18.50
CA SER A 206 -0.44 10.83 -17.09
C SER A 206 -1.96 10.73 -16.98
N THR A 207 -2.67 11.53 -17.79
CA THR A 207 -4.14 11.55 -17.85
C THR A 207 -4.69 10.18 -18.20
N ARG A 208 -4.16 9.52 -19.24
CA ARG A 208 -4.61 8.18 -19.62
C ARG A 208 -4.48 7.18 -18.48
N ARG A 209 -3.34 7.17 -17.77
CA ARG A 209 -3.11 6.23 -16.66
C ARG A 209 -4.03 6.48 -15.47
N ILE A 210 -4.20 7.73 -15.09
CA ILE A 210 -5.06 8.06 -13.95
C ILE A 210 -6.54 7.83 -14.30
N ILE A 211 -6.97 8.15 -15.53
CA ILE A 211 -8.33 7.85 -16.00
C ILE A 211 -8.59 6.33 -15.94
N GLU A 212 -7.65 5.50 -16.36
CA GLU A 212 -7.77 4.05 -16.27
C GLU A 212 -8.03 3.60 -14.82
N LEU A 213 -7.31 4.15 -13.86
CA LEU A 213 -7.48 3.82 -12.44
C LEU A 213 -8.85 4.29 -11.88
N ILE A 214 -9.30 5.50 -12.20
CA ILE A 214 -10.57 6.03 -11.69
C ILE A 214 -11.80 5.49 -12.42
N THR A 215 -11.64 4.89 -13.60
CA THR A 215 -12.73 4.20 -14.30
C THR A 215 -12.99 2.80 -13.75
N SER A 216 -12.01 2.19 -13.07
CA SER A 216 -12.22 0.94 -12.34
C SER A 216 -13.21 1.14 -11.20
N PRO A 217 -14.35 0.44 -11.15
CA PRO A 217 -15.32 0.58 -10.07
C PRO A 217 -14.72 0.22 -8.70
N ALA A 218 -13.87 -0.79 -8.64
CA ALA A 218 -13.23 -1.23 -7.41
C ALA A 218 -12.22 -0.19 -6.88
N LEU A 219 -11.29 0.26 -7.71
CA LEU A 219 -10.30 1.27 -7.31
C LEU A 219 -10.95 2.61 -7.01
N ARG A 220 -11.97 3.00 -7.76
CA ARG A 220 -12.74 4.21 -7.48
C ARG A 220 -13.36 4.19 -6.08
N ASN A 221 -13.92 3.07 -5.67
CA ASN A 221 -14.52 2.93 -4.33
C ASN A 221 -13.44 2.90 -3.23
N ILE A 222 -12.27 2.32 -3.51
CA ILE A 222 -11.15 2.25 -2.56
C ILE A 222 -10.47 3.62 -2.40
N PHE A 223 -10.14 4.29 -3.50
CA PHE A 223 -9.36 5.54 -3.51
C PHE A 223 -10.21 6.81 -3.49
N GLY A 224 -11.52 6.70 -3.63
CA GLY A 224 -12.44 7.85 -3.66
C GLY A 224 -12.95 8.30 -2.30
N GLN A 225 -12.46 7.71 -1.21
CA GLN A 225 -12.86 8.08 0.14
C GLN A 225 -11.91 9.16 0.68
N THR A 226 -12.48 10.28 1.14
CA THR A 226 -11.70 11.41 1.67
C THR A 226 -11.07 11.11 3.02
N GLU A 227 -11.73 10.31 3.84
CA GLU A 227 -11.20 9.90 5.13
C GLU A 227 -10.27 8.69 5.00
N LYS A 228 -9.15 8.72 5.72
CA LYS A 228 -8.24 7.58 5.81
C LYS A 228 -8.85 6.55 6.76
N THR A 229 -9.58 5.60 6.21
CA THR A 229 -10.17 4.50 7.00
C THR A 229 -9.12 3.48 7.44
N LEU A 230 -8.05 3.30 6.65
CA LEU A 230 -6.92 2.45 7.00
C LEU A 230 -5.78 3.28 7.60
N ASN A 231 -5.56 3.16 8.91
CA ASN A 231 -4.44 3.76 9.61
C ASN A 231 -3.38 2.70 9.91
N THR A 232 -2.41 2.55 9.00
CA THR A 232 -1.33 1.54 9.09
C THR A 232 -0.48 1.74 10.35
N ARG A 233 -0.17 3.00 10.71
CA ARG A 233 0.60 3.32 11.92
C ARG A 233 -0.13 2.84 13.18
N ALA A 234 -1.40 3.16 13.35
CA ALA A 234 -2.19 2.72 14.49
C ALA A 234 -2.30 1.19 14.57
N ILE A 235 -2.46 0.51 13.41
CA ILE A 235 -2.49 -0.96 13.36
C ILE A 235 -1.16 -1.53 13.87
N MET A 236 -0.03 -0.95 13.48
CA MET A 236 1.30 -1.40 13.91
C MET A 236 1.50 -1.19 15.41
N ASP A 237 1.18 -0.01 15.93
CA ASP A 237 1.42 0.38 17.32
C ASP A 237 0.53 -0.40 18.30
N GLU A 238 -0.71 -0.68 17.91
CA GLU A 238 -1.63 -1.51 18.67
C GLU A 238 -1.32 -3.02 18.56
N GLY A 239 -0.40 -3.40 17.67
CA GLY A 239 -0.12 -4.80 17.34
C GLY A 239 -1.31 -5.50 16.72
N GLY A 240 -2.05 -4.77 15.88
CA GLY A 240 -3.20 -5.28 15.15
C GLY A 240 -2.81 -6.32 14.10
N ILE A 241 -3.81 -6.97 13.54
CA ILE A 241 -3.67 -7.96 12.46
C ILE A 241 -4.38 -7.39 11.25
N LEU A 242 -3.64 -7.17 10.16
CA LEU A 242 -4.19 -6.76 8.88
C LEU A 242 -4.08 -7.91 7.89
N LEU A 243 -5.21 -8.37 7.38
CA LEU A 243 -5.26 -9.42 6.36
C LEU A 243 -5.83 -8.82 5.07
N VAL A 244 -5.04 -8.89 4.00
CA VAL A 244 -5.35 -8.29 2.70
C VAL A 244 -5.45 -9.37 1.64
N ASN A 245 -6.63 -9.48 1.04
CA ASN A 245 -6.89 -10.32 -0.12
C ASN A 245 -6.89 -9.46 -1.38
N LEU A 246 -5.89 -9.64 -2.24
CA LEU A 246 -5.76 -8.96 -3.53
C LEU A 246 -6.05 -9.88 -4.72
N ASN A 247 -6.83 -10.94 -4.52
CA ASN A 247 -7.14 -11.90 -5.57
C ASN A 247 -7.78 -11.21 -6.78
N PRO A 248 -7.31 -11.50 -8.02
CA PRO A 248 -7.83 -10.91 -9.26
C PRO A 248 -9.28 -11.24 -9.61
N LYS A 249 -9.99 -12.01 -8.81
CA LYS A 249 -11.44 -12.23 -8.97
C LYS A 249 -12.29 -10.96 -8.77
N GLY A 250 -11.79 -9.99 -8.00
CA GLY A 250 -12.48 -8.72 -7.73
C GLY A 250 -11.91 -7.53 -8.49
N ILE A 251 -10.63 -7.57 -8.82
CA ILE A 251 -9.87 -6.52 -9.51
C ILE A 251 -8.94 -7.15 -10.55
N SER A 252 -8.42 -6.37 -11.50
CA SER A 252 -7.41 -6.85 -12.45
C SER A 252 -6.05 -7.12 -11.76
N LEU A 253 -5.18 -7.88 -12.43
CA LEU A 253 -3.83 -8.15 -11.91
C LEU A 253 -2.99 -6.86 -11.75
N SER A 254 -3.14 -5.90 -12.65
CA SER A 254 -2.47 -4.60 -12.58
C SER A 254 -2.95 -3.78 -11.39
N GLU A 255 -4.25 -3.75 -11.14
CA GLU A 255 -4.85 -3.09 -9.97
C GLU A 255 -4.43 -3.75 -8.65
N SER A 256 -4.39 -5.08 -8.61
CA SER A 256 -3.87 -5.85 -7.47
C SER A 256 -2.43 -5.48 -7.15
N ARG A 257 -1.57 -5.39 -8.16
CA ARG A 257 -0.16 -4.98 -8.01
C ARG A 257 -0.02 -3.53 -7.52
N LEU A 258 -0.81 -2.61 -8.08
CA LEU A 258 -0.82 -1.21 -7.64
C LEU A 258 -1.20 -1.11 -6.16
N LEU A 259 -2.33 -1.71 -5.79
CA LEU A 259 -2.83 -1.65 -4.42
C LEU A 259 -1.85 -2.29 -3.43
N GLY A 260 -1.26 -3.44 -3.80
CA GLY A 260 -0.21 -4.08 -3.00
C GLY A 260 1.00 -3.19 -2.81
N LYS A 261 1.52 -2.55 -3.87
CA LYS A 261 2.64 -1.59 -3.77
C LYS A 261 2.31 -0.42 -2.87
N LEU A 262 1.13 0.19 -3.04
CA LEU A 262 0.72 1.34 -2.23
C LEU A 262 0.58 0.97 -0.75
N LEU A 263 0.06 -0.21 -0.43
CA LEU A 263 -0.03 -0.71 0.95
C LEU A 263 1.37 -0.96 1.55
N VAL A 264 2.25 -1.65 0.83
CA VAL A 264 3.64 -1.88 1.30
C VAL A 264 4.36 -0.55 1.54
N ASN A 265 4.18 0.42 0.64
CA ASN A 265 4.76 1.75 0.78
C ASN A 265 4.23 2.48 2.02
N ASP A 266 2.92 2.39 2.29
CA ASP A 266 2.30 3.00 3.48
C ASP A 266 2.87 2.40 4.77
N PHE A 267 3.03 1.06 4.83
CA PHE A 267 3.69 0.40 5.95
C PHE A 267 5.16 0.79 6.09
N THR A 268 5.90 0.88 4.99
CA THR A 268 7.32 1.27 5.00
C THR A 268 7.50 2.67 5.57
N LEU A 269 6.64 3.62 5.17
CA LEU A 269 6.66 4.98 5.71
C LEU A 269 6.25 5.01 7.19
N ALA A 270 5.23 4.25 7.58
CA ALA A 270 4.82 4.13 8.96
C ALA A 270 5.96 3.55 9.85
N THR A 271 6.72 2.59 9.33
CA THR A 271 7.87 1.98 10.04
C THR A 271 8.95 3.02 10.34
N ARG A 272 9.24 3.95 9.41
CA ARG A 272 10.27 4.99 9.62
C ARG A 272 9.95 5.95 10.76
N GLN A 273 8.69 6.04 11.16
CA GLN A 273 8.21 6.90 12.22
C GLN A 273 8.11 6.17 13.57
N ARG A 274 8.55 4.89 13.64
CA ARG A 274 8.48 4.07 14.86
C ARG A 274 9.85 3.99 15.52
N ASP A 275 9.83 3.87 16.85
CA ASP A 275 11.02 3.73 17.68
C ASP A 275 11.40 2.27 17.88
N GLU A 276 12.67 2.00 18.23
CA GLU A 276 13.18 0.62 18.46
C GLU A 276 12.45 -0.15 19.57
N GLY A 277 11.82 0.57 20.51
CA GLY A 277 11.05 -0.02 21.60
C GLY A 277 9.62 -0.39 21.29
N ASP A 278 9.12 -0.02 20.12
CA ASP A 278 7.74 -0.24 19.72
C ASP A 278 7.39 -1.73 19.54
N ARG A 279 6.09 -2.01 19.66
CA ARG A 279 5.57 -3.39 19.52
C ARG A 279 5.95 -3.97 18.17
N ARG A 280 6.40 -5.22 18.16
CA ARG A 280 6.79 -5.91 16.91
C ARG A 280 5.62 -6.09 15.97
N PHE A 281 5.92 -5.85 14.72
CA PHE A 281 4.99 -6.00 13.62
C PHE A 281 5.72 -6.68 12.44
N TYR A 282 5.09 -7.68 11.84
CA TYR A 282 5.63 -8.44 10.71
C TYR A 282 4.76 -8.27 9.48
N LEU A 283 5.37 -7.88 8.36
CA LEU A 283 4.75 -7.74 7.04
C LEU A 283 5.24 -8.87 6.14
#